data_0d21c57a947c7784013e2a76b32a9136
#
_entry.id   0d21c57a947c7784013e2a76b32a9136
#
_cell.length_a   1.000
_cell.length_b   1.000
_cell.length_c   1.000
_cell.angle_alpha   90.00
_cell.angle_beta   90.00
_cell.angle_gamma   90.00
#
_symmetry.space_group_name_H-M   'P 1'
#
loop_
_entity.id
_entity.type
_entity.pdbx_description
1 polymer ?
#
loop_
_entity_poly.entity_id
_entity_poly.type
_entity_poly.pdbx_seq_one_letter_code
_entity_poly.pdbx_strand_id
1 'polypeptide(L)'
;MSEKKSTIFCDIDGTLFKYRKFETYKTSDPEILPNTLEKLREWKEEGHMIVLTTARPHSLYTHTILELQKYQIPFDKLIMEIERGPRYLINDMDPNKPGLRAIGINLDRDSGFENISWSEYGL
;
A
#
# COMPACT_ATOMS: atom_id res chain seq x y z
N MET A 1 -1.79 9.44 -23.64
CA MET A 1 -1.97 8.32 -22.76
C MET A 1 -0.67 7.95 -22.11
N SER A 2 -0.74 7.72 -20.88
CA SER A 2 0.43 7.30 -20.16
C SER A 2 0.66 5.84 -20.38
N GLU A 3 1.85 5.55 -20.73
CA GLU A 3 2.23 4.19 -21.03
C GLU A 3 3.07 3.59 -19.96
N LYS A 4 3.55 4.41 -19.03
CA LYS A 4 4.37 3.91 -17.95
C LYS A 4 3.50 3.33 -16.86
N LYS A 5 3.70 2.05 -16.61
CA LYS A 5 3.06 1.37 -15.49
C LYS A 5 4.06 1.28 -14.36
N SER A 6 3.60 1.57 -13.17
CA SER A 6 4.43 1.54 -11.98
C SER A 6 4.03 0.39 -11.08
N THR A 7 4.92 0.03 -10.16
CA THR A 7 4.58 -0.87 -9.08
C THR A 7 4.44 -0.05 -7.82
N ILE A 8 3.30 -0.16 -7.18
CA ILE A 8 3.00 0.60 -5.98
C ILE A 8 3.04 -0.36 -4.80
N PHE A 9 4.01 -0.15 -3.92
CA PHE A 9 4.12 -0.90 -2.67
C PHE A 9 3.37 -0.12 -1.61
N CYS A 10 2.37 -0.74 -1.00
CA CYS A 10 1.50 -0.03 -0.07
C CYS A 10 1.38 -0.82 1.23
N ASP A 11 1.66 -0.15 2.34
CA ASP A 11 1.50 -0.73 3.66
C ASP A 11 0.02 -0.89 4.02
N ILE A 12 -0.29 -1.77 4.95
CA ILE A 12 -1.68 -2.04 5.35
C ILE A 12 -2.05 -1.27 6.62
N ASP A 13 -1.46 -1.65 7.75
CA ASP A 13 -1.88 -1.12 9.04
C ASP A 13 -1.33 0.29 9.28
N GLY A 14 -2.22 1.23 9.51
CA GLY A 14 -1.87 2.64 9.63
C GLY A 14 -1.90 3.40 8.31
N THR A 15 -2.02 2.69 7.18
CA THR A 15 -2.00 3.27 5.83
C THR A 15 -3.32 3.04 5.09
N LEU A 16 -3.75 1.79 4.93
CA LEU A 16 -5.06 1.44 4.35
C LEU A 16 -6.11 1.26 5.42
N PHE A 17 -5.75 0.55 6.47
CA PHE A 17 -6.61 0.33 7.62
C PHE A 17 -6.05 1.12 8.80
N LYS A 18 -6.95 1.60 9.66
CA LYS A 18 -6.54 2.22 10.90
C LYS A 18 -5.64 1.27 11.69
N TYR A 19 -4.57 1.81 12.27
CA TYR A 19 -3.61 1.02 13.02
C TYR A 19 -4.27 0.29 14.20
N ARG A 20 -3.93 -0.98 14.38
CA ARG A 20 -4.38 -1.79 15.51
C ARG A 20 -3.19 -2.50 16.11
N LYS A 21 -3.23 -2.72 17.42
CA LYS A 21 -2.21 -3.51 18.08
C LYS A 21 -2.33 -4.96 17.64
N PHE A 22 -1.18 -5.63 17.54
CA PHE A 22 -1.11 -7.00 17.05
C PHE A 22 -2.12 -7.94 17.74
N GLU A 23 -2.20 -7.88 19.06
CA GLU A 23 -3.06 -8.77 19.82
C GLU A 23 -4.54 -8.52 19.62
N THR A 24 -4.93 -7.44 18.96
CA THR A 24 -6.34 -7.12 18.74
C THR A 24 -6.82 -7.44 17.33
N TYR A 25 -5.96 -7.90 16.42
CA TYR A 25 -6.38 -8.15 15.04
C TYR A 25 -7.55 -9.11 14.94
N LYS A 26 -7.53 -10.18 15.72
CA LYS A 26 -8.59 -11.20 15.65
C LYS A 26 -9.84 -10.84 16.44
N THR A 27 -9.79 -9.81 17.26
CA THR A 27 -10.91 -9.40 18.12
C THR A 27 -11.48 -8.04 17.74
N SER A 28 -10.96 -7.40 16.70
CA SER A 28 -11.45 -6.12 16.23
C SER A 28 -11.63 -6.17 14.72
N ASP A 29 -12.46 -5.28 14.21
CA ASP A 29 -12.69 -5.17 12.78
C ASP A 29 -11.73 -4.17 12.16
N PRO A 30 -11.33 -4.40 10.89
CA PRO A 30 -10.54 -3.39 10.19
C PRO A 30 -11.39 -2.18 9.88
N GLU A 31 -10.80 -1.02 10.01
CA GLU A 31 -11.44 0.24 9.67
C GLU A 31 -10.68 0.86 8.51
N ILE A 32 -11.35 0.99 7.35
CA ILE A 32 -10.69 1.52 6.17
C ILE A 32 -10.51 3.03 6.31
N LEU A 33 -9.35 3.52 5.88
CA LEU A 33 -9.02 4.93 5.99
C LEU A 33 -9.50 5.71 4.74
N PRO A 34 -9.68 7.04 4.88
CA PRO A 34 -10.26 7.84 3.80
C PRO A 34 -9.50 7.78 2.48
N ASN A 35 -10.23 7.68 1.38
CA ASN A 35 -9.74 7.74 0.01
C ASN A 35 -8.75 6.65 -0.41
N THR A 36 -8.48 5.67 0.45
CA THR A 36 -7.51 4.63 0.12
C THR A 36 -8.05 3.65 -0.91
N LEU A 37 -9.27 3.18 -0.71
CA LEU A 37 -9.87 2.20 -1.60
C LEU A 37 -10.11 2.79 -2.99
N GLU A 38 -10.64 4.00 -3.05
CA GLU A 38 -10.89 4.69 -4.31
C GLU A 38 -9.60 4.84 -5.11
N LYS A 39 -8.51 5.22 -4.43
CA LYS A 39 -7.25 5.45 -5.11
C LYS A 39 -6.62 4.15 -5.59
N LEU A 40 -6.70 3.09 -4.78
CA LEU A 40 -6.20 1.78 -5.21
C LEU A 40 -6.95 1.28 -6.43
N ARG A 41 -8.26 1.46 -6.47
CA ARG A 41 -9.07 1.07 -7.63
C ARG A 41 -8.69 1.85 -8.87
N GLU A 42 -8.48 3.16 -8.71
CA GLU A 42 -8.04 4.01 -9.81
C GLU A 42 -6.71 3.55 -10.37
N TRP A 43 -5.74 3.27 -9.51
CA TRP A 43 -4.44 2.78 -9.95
C TRP A 43 -4.53 1.44 -10.66
N LYS A 44 -5.39 0.54 -10.18
CA LYS A 44 -5.58 -0.74 -10.87
C LYS A 44 -6.17 -0.55 -12.26
N GLU A 45 -7.15 0.33 -12.38
CA GLU A 45 -7.75 0.64 -13.68
C GLU A 45 -6.73 1.25 -14.64
N GLU A 46 -5.80 2.03 -14.11
CA GLU A 46 -4.73 2.63 -14.90
C GLU A 46 -3.63 1.61 -15.25
N GLY A 47 -3.70 0.42 -14.71
CA GLY A 47 -2.79 -0.65 -15.07
C GLY A 47 -1.55 -0.79 -14.19
N HIS A 48 -1.51 -0.08 -13.06
CA HIS A 48 -0.39 -0.23 -12.12
C HIS A 48 -0.48 -1.56 -11.37
N MET A 49 0.68 -2.09 -10.98
CA MET A 49 0.73 -3.26 -10.12
C MET A 49 0.67 -2.79 -8.67
N ILE A 50 -0.15 -3.43 -7.86
CA ILE A 50 -0.25 -3.11 -6.43
C ILE A 50 0.29 -4.27 -5.62
N VAL A 51 1.30 -3.99 -4.80
CA VAL A 51 1.91 -4.95 -3.88
C VAL A 51 1.65 -4.45 -2.47
N LEU A 52 0.80 -5.17 -1.74
CA LEU A 52 0.56 -4.83 -0.33
C LEU A 52 1.65 -5.45 0.53
N THR A 53 2.14 -4.69 1.49
CA THR A 53 3.22 -5.12 2.37
C THR A 53 2.77 -4.97 3.82
N THR A 54 3.18 -5.90 4.67
CA THR A 54 2.78 -5.85 6.06
C THR A 54 3.76 -6.60 6.95
N ALA A 55 3.93 -6.11 8.17
CA ALA A 55 4.71 -6.81 9.17
C ALA A 55 3.90 -7.91 9.86
N ARG A 56 2.61 -8.06 9.54
CA ARG A 56 1.80 -9.13 10.11
C ARG A 56 2.45 -10.48 9.87
N PRO A 57 2.47 -11.38 10.87
CA PRO A 57 3.06 -12.70 10.67
C PRO A 57 2.21 -13.57 9.76
N HIS A 58 2.81 -14.57 9.15
CA HIS A 58 2.09 -15.51 8.27
C HIS A 58 0.96 -16.23 8.98
N SER A 59 1.01 -16.37 10.29
CA SER A 59 -0.10 -16.97 11.05
C SER A 59 -1.40 -16.17 10.86
N LEU A 60 -1.32 -14.92 10.43
CA LEU A 60 -2.49 -14.09 10.15
C LEU A 60 -2.82 -14.01 8.65
N TYR A 61 -2.28 -14.91 7.83
CA TYR A 61 -2.50 -14.83 6.39
C TYR A 61 -3.98 -14.91 6.04
N THR A 62 -4.66 -15.96 6.46
CA THR A 62 -6.08 -16.14 6.15
C THR A 62 -6.90 -14.98 6.69
N HIS A 63 -6.60 -14.57 7.92
CA HIS A 63 -7.29 -13.46 8.55
C HIS A 63 -7.11 -12.16 7.74
N THR A 64 -5.89 -11.91 7.26
CA THR A 64 -5.58 -10.73 6.47
C THR A 64 -6.31 -10.75 5.13
N ILE A 65 -6.31 -11.90 4.46
CA ILE A 65 -7.03 -12.05 3.19
C ILE A 65 -8.52 -11.76 3.39
N LEU A 66 -9.13 -12.27 4.46
CA LEU A 66 -10.54 -12.02 4.73
C LEU A 66 -10.82 -10.54 4.98
N GLU A 67 -9.94 -9.84 5.68
CA GLU A 67 -10.09 -8.42 5.88
C GLU A 67 -10.00 -7.63 4.57
N LEU A 68 -9.05 -8.00 3.72
CA LEU A 68 -8.91 -7.35 2.41
C LEU A 68 -10.12 -7.62 1.52
N GLN A 69 -10.67 -8.83 1.57
CA GLN A 69 -11.86 -9.19 0.80
C GLN A 69 -13.10 -8.44 1.30
N LYS A 70 -13.18 -8.16 2.58
CA LYS A 70 -14.32 -7.44 3.16
C LYS A 70 -14.56 -6.11 2.45
N TYR A 71 -13.49 -5.41 2.10
CA TYR A 71 -13.57 -4.12 1.40
C TYR A 71 -13.30 -4.25 -0.09
N GLN A 72 -13.10 -5.46 -0.59
CA GLN A 72 -12.78 -5.70 -2.00
C GLN A 72 -11.56 -4.89 -2.44
N ILE A 73 -10.51 -4.90 -1.60
CA ILE A 73 -9.27 -4.19 -1.88
C ILE A 73 -8.56 -4.85 -3.05
N PRO A 74 -8.31 -4.11 -4.15
CA PRO A 74 -7.60 -4.69 -5.28
C PRO A 74 -6.09 -4.73 -4.99
N PHE A 75 -5.46 -5.86 -5.30
CA PHE A 75 -4.01 -5.98 -5.20
C PHE A 75 -3.55 -7.17 -6.03
N ASP A 76 -2.28 -7.14 -6.41
CA ASP A 76 -1.68 -8.21 -7.21
C ASP A 76 -0.87 -9.15 -6.36
N LYS A 77 -0.20 -8.63 -5.33
CA LYS A 77 0.64 -9.44 -4.44
C LYS A 77 0.50 -8.94 -3.01
N LEU A 78 0.68 -9.87 -2.08
CA LEU A 78 0.69 -9.57 -0.65
C LEU A 78 1.98 -10.16 -0.07
N ILE A 79 2.81 -9.31 0.53
CA ILE A 79 4.05 -9.72 1.17
C ILE A 79 3.91 -9.52 2.67
N MET A 80 3.97 -10.61 3.41
CA MET A 80 3.82 -10.60 4.86
C MET A 80 5.15 -10.85 5.56
N GLU A 81 5.18 -10.61 6.85
CA GLU A 81 6.36 -10.84 7.71
C GLU A 81 7.58 -10.00 7.34
N ILE A 82 7.38 -8.83 6.77
CA ILE A 82 8.51 -7.91 6.64
C ILE A 82 8.79 -7.29 8.01
N GLU A 83 10.02 -6.81 8.18
CA GLU A 83 10.42 -6.22 9.45
C GLU A 83 9.63 -4.94 9.73
N ARG A 84 9.50 -4.60 11.03
CA ARG A 84 8.73 -3.43 11.45
C ARG A 84 9.46 -2.10 11.27
N GLY A 85 10.75 -2.15 11.01
CA GLY A 85 11.54 -0.94 10.81
C GLY A 85 11.29 -0.28 9.47
N PRO A 86 12.06 0.76 9.16
CA PRO A 86 11.92 1.45 7.88
C PRO A 86 12.16 0.52 6.69
N ARG A 87 11.51 0.83 5.59
CA ARG A 87 11.69 0.09 4.33
C ARG A 87 12.57 0.92 3.42
N TYR A 88 13.59 0.28 2.87
CA TYR A 88 14.50 0.90 1.92
C TYR A 88 14.25 0.30 0.56
N LEU A 89 14.05 1.14 -0.44
CA LEU A 89 13.90 0.71 -1.83
C LEU A 89 15.12 1.17 -2.59
N ILE A 90 15.90 0.23 -3.13
CA ILE A 90 17.15 0.53 -3.82
C ILE A 90 16.98 0.17 -5.28
N ASN A 91 17.09 1.17 -6.16
CA ASN A 91 16.89 1.01 -7.59
C ASN A 91 17.83 1.93 -8.34
N ASP A 92 18.27 1.49 -9.51
CA ASP A 92 19.09 2.34 -10.35
C ASP A 92 18.26 3.43 -11.01
N MET A 93 18.94 4.33 -11.68
CA MET A 93 18.30 5.31 -12.55
C MET A 93 18.68 4.99 -13.99
N ASP A 94 17.70 5.07 -14.89
CA ASP A 94 17.95 4.85 -16.31
C ASP A 94 18.63 6.10 -16.86
N PRO A 95 19.88 6.00 -17.39
CA PRO A 95 20.59 7.17 -17.89
C PRO A 95 19.93 7.80 -19.11
N ASN A 96 19.05 7.09 -19.78
CA ASN A 96 18.39 7.57 -20.99
C ASN A 96 16.97 8.08 -20.72
N LYS A 97 16.52 8.09 -19.46
CA LYS A 97 15.17 8.53 -19.12
C LYS A 97 15.22 9.42 -17.88
N PRO A 98 14.48 10.52 -17.88
CA PRO A 98 14.44 11.36 -16.70
C PRO A 98 13.59 10.74 -15.57
N GLY A 99 13.85 11.16 -14.36
CA GLY A 99 13.03 10.81 -13.23
C GLY A 99 13.61 9.73 -12.34
N LEU A 100 13.10 9.71 -11.12
CA LEU A 100 13.49 8.74 -10.12
C LEU A 100 12.79 7.42 -10.36
N ARG A 101 13.48 6.31 -10.04
CA ARG A 101 12.92 4.97 -10.11
C ARG A 101 12.51 4.45 -8.73
N ALA A 102 13.13 4.98 -7.68
CA ALA A 102 12.77 4.65 -6.30
C ALA A 102 12.16 5.90 -5.68
N ILE A 103 10.90 5.81 -5.28
CA ILE A 103 10.17 6.93 -4.72
C ILE A 103 9.56 6.48 -3.39
N GLY A 104 9.85 7.22 -2.32
CA GLY A 104 9.27 6.95 -1.01
C GLY A 104 8.24 8.01 -0.66
N ILE A 105 7.06 7.58 -0.24
CA ILE A 105 5.97 8.48 0.15
C ILE A 105 5.61 8.18 1.60
N ASN A 106 5.77 9.17 2.47
CA ASN A 106 5.51 9.02 3.89
C ASN A 106 4.25 9.77 4.26
N LEU A 107 3.32 9.06 4.87
CA LEU A 107 2.04 9.62 5.30
C LEU A 107 1.98 9.59 6.83
N ASP A 108 1.18 10.49 7.39
CA ASP A 108 0.90 10.39 8.82
C ASP A 108 0.07 9.13 9.07
N ARG A 109 0.36 8.46 10.17
CA ARG A 109 -0.39 7.25 10.54
C ARG A 109 -1.87 7.58 10.65
N ASP A 110 -2.69 6.70 10.09
CA ASP A 110 -4.15 6.78 10.14
C ASP A 110 -4.76 7.98 9.41
N SER A 111 -3.99 8.71 8.60
CA SER A 111 -4.53 9.83 7.83
C SER A 111 -5.20 9.38 6.53
N GLY A 112 -4.93 8.16 6.07
CA GLY A 112 -5.41 7.72 4.77
C GLY A 112 -4.75 8.52 3.64
N PHE A 113 -5.49 8.71 2.55
CA PHE A 113 -4.98 9.37 1.35
C PHE A 113 -5.60 10.75 1.12
N GLU A 114 -6.12 11.39 2.17
CA GLU A 114 -6.85 12.65 2.01
C GLU A 114 -5.98 13.85 1.63
N ASN A 115 -4.83 13.99 2.26
CA ASN A 115 -4.06 15.23 2.18
C ASN A 115 -2.77 15.06 1.42
N ILE A 116 -2.80 14.32 0.32
CA ILE A 116 -1.62 14.08 -0.47
C ILE A 116 -1.87 14.41 -1.93
N SER A 117 -0.89 15.06 -2.54
CA SER A 117 -0.94 15.44 -3.95
C SER A 117 -0.21 14.36 -4.76
N TRP A 118 -0.94 13.36 -5.18
CA TRP A 118 -0.36 12.21 -5.87
C TRP A 118 0.32 12.58 -7.18
N SER A 119 -0.18 13.62 -7.85
CA SER A 119 0.42 14.07 -9.11
C SER A 119 1.86 14.52 -8.96
N GLU A 120 2.26 14.99 -7.77
CA GLU A 120 3.64 15.37 -7.51
C GLU A 120 4.59 14.18 -7.58
N TYR A 121 4.06 12.98 -7.43
CA TYR A 121 4.82 11.74 -7.50
C TYR A 121 4.61 11.00 -8.83
N GLY A 122 3.83 11.57 -9.73
CA GLY A 122 3.54 10.94 -11.00
C GLY A 122 2.39 9.93 -10.95
N LEU A 123 1.58 10.04 -9.90
CA LEU A 123 0.44 9.12 -9.70
C LEU A 123 -0.93 9.82 -9.73
#